data_fe4ef061c34438a87edc23bdfc553a04
#
_entry.id   fe4ef061c34438a87edc23bdfc553a04
#
_cell.length_a   1.000
_cell.length_b   1.000
_cell.length_c   1.000
_cell.angle_alpha   90.00
_cell.angle_beta   90.00
_cell.angle_gamma   90.00
#
_symmetry.space_group_name_H-M   'P 1'
#
loop_
_entity.id
_entity.type
_entity.pdbx_description
1 polymer ?
#
loop_
_entity_poly.entity_id
_entity_poly.type
_entity_poly.pdbx_seq_one_letter_code
_entity_poly.pdbx_strand_id
1 'polypeptide(L)'
;GKEAYVKVHDYLVQDHPQDGPMHICMAGFRLGNTLSDNGSVTRGVCHIEDGKLVGVTETHNIFKTADGAETRNDDGTAETLDTRSLVSMNMWGLTPEFMEILEKGFVEFLGGIKEGDIKKEYLLPELIDQLIHSGEAAVDVLETKDEWFGVTYQEDKASVQAAFKKLTDEGVYPEGLYH
;
A
#
# COMPACT_ATOMS: atom_id res chain seq x y z
N GLY A 1 9.70 -0.30 -4.63
CA GLY A 1 10.73 0.21 -5.52
C GLY A 1 11.57 1.30 -4.86
N LYS A 2 12.66 1.69 -5.47
CA LYS A 2 13.61 2.65 -4.91
C LYS A 2 13.02 4.06 -4.77
N GLU A 3 12.23 4.49 -5.76
CA GLU A 3 11.59 5.81 -5.76
C GLU A 3 10.65 5.97 -4.57
N ALA A 4 9.82 4.96 -4.31
CA ALA A 4 8.90 4.98 -3.18
C ALA A 4 9.63 5.12 -1.83
N TYR A 5 10.73 4.39 -1.61
CA TYR A 5 11.53 4.52 -0.40
C TYR A 5 12.15 5.90 -0.23
N VAL A 6 12.67 6.50 -1.30
CA VAL A 6 13.24 7.85 -1.27
C VAL A 6 12.16 8.86 -0.89
N LYS A 7 10.99 8.78 -1.53
CA LYS A 7 9.87 9.70 -1.24
C LYS A 7 9.40 9.60 0.22
N VAL A 8 9.24 8.38 0.73
CA VAL A 8 8.83 8.18 2.13
C VAL A 8 9.90 8.69 3.09
N HIS A 9 11.18 8.39 2.83
CA HIS A 9 12.29 8.91 3.63
C HIS A 9 12.30 10.44 3.62
N ASP A 10 12.25 11.06 2.44
CA ASP A 10 12.32 12.51 2.29
C ASP A 10 11.14 13.22 2.96
N TYR A 11 9.96 12.58 2.98
CA TYR A 11 8.82 13.07 3.74
C TYR A 11 9.08 13.02 5.25
N LEU A 12 9.57 11.89 5.75
CA LEU A 12 9.75 11.68 7.20
C LEU A 12 10.84 12.55 7.83
N VAL A 13 11.82 13.01 7.03
CA VAL A 13 12.90 13.88 7.52
C VAL A 13 12.57 15.37 7.39
N GLN A 14 11.41 15.73 6.85
CA GLN A 14 10.94 17.12 6.79
C GLN A 14 10.34 17.54 8.14
N ASP A 15 10.40 18.85 8.41
CA ASP A 15 9.67 19.44 9.54
C ASP A 15 8.18 19.49 9.20
N HIS A 16 7.36 18.87 10.04
CA HIS A 16 5.91 18.92 9.97
C HIS A 16 5.35 19.76 11.11
N PRO A 17 4.17 20.41 10.92
CA PRO A 17 3.49 21.10 11.99
C PRO A 17 3.32 20.20 13.22
N GLN A 18 3.66 20.73 14.40
CA GLN A 18 3.50 19.99 15.66
C GLN A 18 2.12 20.20 16.27
N ASP A 19 1.40 21.23 15.81
CA ASP A 19 0.03 21.52 16.22
C ASP A 19 -0.94 20.89 15.22
N GLY A 20 -1.88 20.08 15.68
CA GLY A 20 -2.89 19.44 14.83
C GLY A 20 -2.72 17.92 14.70
N PRO A 21 -3.21 17.32 13.59
CA PRO A 21 -3.13 15.89 13.37
C PRO A 21 -1.68 15.43 13.17
N MET A 22 -1.40 14.21 13.57
CA MET A 22 -0.12 13.55 13.27
C MET A 22 0.08 13.44 11.74
N HIS A 23 1.22 13.92 11.26
CA HIS A 23 1.58 13.85 9.84
C HIS A 23 2.31 12.56 9.52
N ILE A 24 1.64 11.71 8.73
CA ILE A 24 2.18 10.45 8.21
C ILE A 24 2.00 10.39 6.69
N CYS A 25 2.65 9.46 6.02
CA CYS A 25 2.52 9.34 4.58
C CYS A 25 2.35 7.89 4.13
N MET A 26 1.91 7.73 2.90
CA MET A 26 1.80 6.43 2.24
C MET A 26 2.34 6.53 0.82
N ALA A 27 3.12 5.54 0.38
CA ALA A 27 3.45 5.41 -1.03
C ALA A 27 2.23 4.90 -1.80
N GLY A 28 1.71 5.72 -2.70
CA GLY A 28 0.62 5.38 -3.62
C GLY A 28 1.17 4.81 -4.92
N PHE A 29 0.93 3.55 -5.18
CA PHE A 29 1.34 2.89 -6.43
C PHE A 29 0.24 3.03 -7.46
N ARG A 30 0.61 3.20 -8.73
CA ARG A 30 -0.37 3.13 -9.81
C ARG A 30 -0.92 1.71 -9.92
N LEU A 31 -2.23 1.55 -9.99
CA LEU A 31 -2.90 0.25 -10.09
C LEU A 31 -2.27 -0.60 -11.21
N GLY A 32 -2.05 -0.01 -12.41
CA GLY A 32 -1.45 -0.70 -13.54
C GLY A 32 -0.09 -1.32 -13.27
N ASN A 33 0.69 -0.75 -12.32
CA ASN A 33 2.01 -1.23 -11.93
C ASN A 33 1.97 -2.33 -10.84
N THR A 34 0.76 -2.76 -10.43
CA THR A 34 0.56 -3.74 -9.36
C THR A 34 -0.26 -4.95 -9.78
N LEU A 35 -0.63 -5.02 -11.06
CA LEU A 35 -1.41 -6.12 -11.62
C LEU A 35 -0.56 -7.36 -11.86
N SER A 36 -1.21 -8.53 -11.89
CA SER A 36 -0.59 -9.81 -12.21
C SER A 36 -1.03 -10.29 -13.58
N ASP A 37 -0.10 -10.90 -14.33
CA ASP A 37 -0.44 -11.62 -15.57
C ASP A 37 -0.97 -13.03 -15.30
N ASN A 38 -0.84 -13.53 -14.05
CA ASN A 38 -1.14 -14.92 -13.68
C ASN A 38 -2.51 -15.08 -12.98
N GLY A 39 -3.24 -14.00 -12.74
CA GLY A 39 -4.54 -14.06 -12.07
C GLY A 39 -5.03 -12.72 -11.52
N SER A 40 -6.11 -12.79 -10.75
CA SER A 40 -6.66 -11.61 -10.10
C SER A 40 -5.82 -11.17 -8.89
N VAL A 41 -5.93 -9.88 -8.58
CA VAL A 41 -5.34 -9.28 -7.39
C VAL A 41 -6.41 -8.55 -6.58
N THR A 42 -6.14 -8.33 -5.30
CA THR A 42 -6.93 -7.45 -4.42
C THR A 42 -6.09 -6.23 -4.09
N ARG A 43 -6.67 -5.02 -4.17
CA ARG A 43 -5.97 -3.76 -3.88
C ARG A 43 -6.85 -2.79 -3.13
N GLY A 44 -6.25 -2.08 -2.19
CA GLY A 44 -6.87 -0.92 -1.54
C GLY A 44 -6.79 0.29 -2.48
N VAL A 45 -7.88 0.60 -3.17
CA VAL A 45 -7.96 1.79 -4.03
C VAL A 45 -8.13 3.03 -3.17
N CYS A 46 -7.21 3.99 -3.33
CA CYS A 46 -7.15 5.19 -2.52
C CYS A 46 -8.11 6.27 -3.00
N HIS A 47 -8.85 6.86 -2.09
CA HIS A 47 -9.59 8.10 -2.30
C HIS A 47 -8.75 9.27 -1.77
N ILE A 48 -8.48 10.24 -2.65
CA ILE A 48 -7.51 11.30 -2.37
C ILE A 48 -8.17 12.65 -2.65
N GLU A 49 -8.09 13.54 -1.67
CA GLU A 49 -8.51 14.94 -1.79
C GLU A 49 -7.31 15.83 -1.40
N ASP A 50 -6.96 16.80 -2.25
CA ASP A 50 -5.84 17.73 -2.04
C ASP A 50 -4.52 17.05 -1.64
N GLY A 51 -4.26 15.86 -2.23
CA GLY A 51 -3.05 15.09 -1.95
C GLY A 51 -3.10 14.26 -0.65
N LYS A 52 -4.18 14.36 0.13
CA LYS A 52 -4.40 13.61 1.36
C LYS A 52 -5.27 12.39 1.13
N LEU A 53 -4.96 11.32 1.81
CA LEU A 53 -5.80 10.13 1.84
C LEU A 53 -7.05 10.42 2.68
N VAL A 54 -8.23 10.24 2.08
CA VAL A 54 -9.52 10.38 2.77
C VAL A 54 -10.25 9.05 2.96
N GLY A 55 -9.75 7.99 2.33
CA GLY A 55 -10.29 6.64 2.50
C GLY A 55 -9.64 5.64 1.56
N VAL A 56 -9.88 4.37 1.81
CA VAL A 56 -9.41 3.25 0.99
C VAL A 56 -10.57 2.29 0.76
N THR A 57 -10.81 1.93 -0.49
CA THR A 57 -11.77 0.86 -0.83
C THR A 57 -11.03 -0.40 -1.21
N GLU A 58 -11.21 -1.45 -0.40
CA GLU A 58 -10.71 -2.78 -0.73
C GLU A 58 -11.45 -3.31 -1.95
N THR A 59 -10.74 -3.45 -3.06
CA THR A 59 -11.29 -3.92 -4.35
C THR A 59 -10.71 -5.28 -4.69
N HIS A 60 -11.59 -6.27 -4.77
CA HIS A 60 -11.24 -7.66 -5.04
C HIS A 60 -11.34 -8.00 -6.52
N ASN A 61 -10.81 -9.16 -6.90
CA ASN A 61 -10.96 -9.73 -8.24
C ASN A 61 -10.60 -8.76 -9.37
N ILE A 62 -9.51 -8.00 -9.19
CA ILE A 62 -9.00 -7.11 -10.21
C ILE A 62 -8.15 -7.92 -11.19
N PHE A 63 -8.56 -7.90 -12.46
CA PHE A 63 -7.86 -8.56 -13.56
C PHE A 63 -7.21 -7.53 -14.47
N LYS A 64 -6.02 -7.87 -14.95
CA LYS A 64 -5.38 -7.16 -16.04
C LYS A 64 -6.10 -7.50 -17.35
N THR A 65 -6.41 -6.52 -18.16
CA THR A 65 -7.01 -6.69 -19.49
C THR A 65 -6.09 -6.13 -20.57
N ALA A 66 -6.40 -6.38 -21.85
CA ALA A 66 -5.62 -5.83 -22.96
C ALA A 66 -5.60 -4.30 -22.96
N ASP A 67 -6.69 -3.68 -22.49
CA ASP A 67 -6.89 -2.23 -22.53
C ASP A 67 -6.79 -1.56 -21.14
N GLY A 68 -6.44 -2.34 -20.07
CA GLY A 68 -6.35 -1.75 -18.74
C GLY A 68 -6.59 -2.74 -17.60
N ALA A 69 -7.56 -2.45 -16.75
CA ALA A 69 -7.95 -3.27 -15.62
C ALA A 69 -9.48 -3.30 -15.43
N GLU A 70 -9.98 -4.39 -14.92
CA GLU A 70 -11.39 -4.53 -14.52
C GLU A 70 -11.51 -5.30 -13.21
N THR A 71 -12.51 -4.97 -12.39
CA THR A 71 -12.96 -5.83 -11.31
C THR A 71 -14.15 -6.66 -11.77
N ARG A 72 -14.22 -7.91 -11.31
CA ARG A 72 -15.33 -8.83 -11.59
C ARG A 72 -16.07 -9.16 -10.31
N ASN A 73 -17.34 -8.79 -10.29
CA ASN A 73 -18.22 -9.03 -9.15
C ASN A 73 -18.78 -10.46 -9.18
N ASP A 74 -19.22 -10.94 -8.02
CA ASP A 74 -19.79 -12.29 -7.87
C ASP A 74 -21.10 -12.50 -8.67
N ASP A 75 -21.80 -11.40 -9.02
CA ASP A 75 -23.00 -11.42 -9.87
C ASP A 75 -22.69 -11.50 -11.38
N GLY A 76 -21.40 -11.56 -11.74
CA GLY A 76 -20.92 -11.65 -13.13
C GLY A 76 -20.80 -10.29 -13.83
N THR A 77 -21.06 -9.18 -13.14
CA THR A 77 -20.79 -7.84 -13.69
C THR A 77 -19.31 -7.52 -13.62
N ALA A 78 -18.82 -6.68 -14.54
CA ALA A 78 -17.46 -6.17 -14.54
C ALA A 78 -17.48 -4.65 -14.62
N GLU A 79 -16.57 -4.02 -13.88
CA GLU A 79 -16.36 -2.58 -13.88
C GLU A 79 -14.92 -2.27 -14.28
N THR A 80 -14.76 -1.35 -15.23
CA THR A 80 -13.44 -0.88 -15.66
C THR A 80 -12.82 -0.01 -14.58
N LEU A 81 -11.54 -0.25 -14.28
CA LEU A 81 -10.76 0.54 -13.34
C LEU A 81 -9.72 1.38 -14.09
N ASP A 82 -9.55 2.64 -13.64
CA ASP A 82 -8.46 3.47 -14.15
C ASP A 82 -7.11 2.94 -13.62
N THR A 83 -6.25 2.49 -14.51
CA THR A 83 -4.91 1.98 -14.17
C THR A 83 -3.99 3.03 -13.56
N ARG A 84 -4.37 4.32 -13.63
CA ARG A 84 -3.66 5.43 -12.99
C ARG A 84 -4.12 5.68 -11.56
N SER A 85 -5.25 5.09 -11.14
CA SER A 85 -5.69 5.15 -9.74
C SER A 85 -4.58 4.72 -8.82
N LEU A 86 -4.41 5.43 -7.70
CA LEU A 86 -3.41 5.05 -6.70
C LEU A 86 -3.97 3.99 -5.78
N VAL A 87 -3.15 3.01 -5.48
CA VAL A 87 -3.47 1.90 -4.58
C VAL A 87 -2.46 1.79 -3.46
N SER A 88 -2.94 1.37 -2.29
CA SER A 88 -2.09 1.01 -1.16
C SER A 88 -1.42 -0.34 -1.40
N MET A 89 -0.11 -0.38 -1.22
CA MET A 89 0.69 -1.60 -1.15
C MET A 89 1.29 -1.77 0.25
N ASN A 90 0.62 -1.21 1.26
CA ASN A 90 1.01 -1.28 2.66
C ASN A 90 2.41 -0.69 2.96
N MET A 91 2.79 0.34 2.20
CA MET A 91 4.05 1.04 2.38
C MET A 91 3.80 2.42 3.00
N TRP A 92 4.01 2.51 4.30
CA TRP A 92 3.70 3.66 5.13
C TRP A 92 4.97 4.33 5.68
N GLY A 93 4.96 5.64 5.76
CA GLY A 93 5.90 6.43 6.54
C GLY A 93 5.24 6.88 7.84
N LEU A 94 5.67 6.29 8.94
CA LEU A 94 5.05 6.44 10.25
C LEU A 94 6.01 7.11 11.22
N THR A 95 5.48 7.89 12.15
CA THR A 95 6.26 8.58 13.19
C THR A 95 6.39 7.74 14.46
N PRO A 96 7.30 8.05 15.37
CA PRO A 96 7.39 7.38 16.68
C PRO A 96 6.09 7.43 17.48
N GLU A 97 5.33 8.54 17.41
CA GLU A 97 4.06 8.71 18.11
C GLU A 97 3.02 7.68 17.64
N PHE A 98 3.05 7.32 16.35
CA PHE A 98 2.18 6.28 15.81
C PHE A 98 2.43 4.92 16.48
N MET A 99 3.68 4.61 16.85
CA MET A 99 4.02 3.35 17.52
C MET A 99 3.37 3.24 18.89
N GLU A 100 3.20 4.36 19.61
CA GLU A 100 2.50 4.35 20.90
C GLU A 100 0.99 4.08 20.73
N ILE A 101 0.40 4.65 19.68
CA ILE A 101 -1.01 4.41 19.34
C ILE A 101 -1.20 2.95 18.93
N LEU A 102 -0.31 2.42 18.09
CA LEU A 102 -0.32 1.03 17.64
C LEU A 102 -0.24 0.06 18.82
N GLU A 103 0.65 0.29 19.79
CA GLU A 103 0.81 -0.55 20.96
C GLU A 103 -0.45 -0.56 21.82
N LYS A 104 -1.02 0.60 22.12
CA LYS A 104 -2.27 0.72 22.90
C LYS A 104 -3.43 0.00 22.20
N GLY A 105 -3.65 0.27 20.91
CA GLY A 105 -4.72 -0.35 20.14
C GLY A 105 -4.54 -1.88 20.02
N PHE A 106 -3.30 -2.37 19.93
CA PHE A 106 -3.04 -3.81 19.92
C PHE A 106 -3.40 -4.49 21.24
N VAL A 107 -3.12 -3.85 22.36
CA VAL A 107 -3.53 -4.35 23.69
C VAL A 107 -5.05 -4.43 23.81
N GLU A 108 -5.77 -3.40 23.36
CA GLU A 108 -7.24 -3.38 23.35
C GLU A 108 -7.80 -4.47 22.42
N PHE A 109 -7.23 -4.61 21.22
CA PHE A 109 -7.59 -5.68 20.28
C PHE A 109 -7.43 -7.06 20.91
N LEU A 110 -6.30 -7.35 21.55
CA LEU A 110 -6.07 -8.62 22.25
C LEU A 110 -7.07 -8.86 23.38
N GLY A 111 -7.42 -7.82 24.14
CA GLY A 111 -8.43 -7.88 25.18
C GLY A 111 -9.84 -8.19 24.66
N GLY A 112 -10.11 -7.89 23.40
CA GLY A 112 -11.38 -8.16 22.73
C GLY A 112 -11.48 -9.55 22.06
N ILE A 113 -10.38 -10.32 21.98
CA ILE A 113 -10.36 -11.65 21.36
C ILE A 113 -11.09 -12.66 22.27
N LYS A 114 -11.98 -13.43 21.66
CA LYS A 114 -12.74 -14.51 22.31
C LYS A 114 -12.23 -15.87 21.87
N GLU A 115 -12.52 -16.90 22.67
CA GLU A 115 -12.24 -18.27 22.30
C GLU A 115 -12.93 -18.62 20.96
N GLY A 116 -12.15 -19.09 19.97
CA GLY A 116 -12.62 -19.38 18.61
C GLY A 116 -12.36 -18.27 17.59
N ASP A 117 -11.91 -17.08 17.97
CA ASP A 117 -11.58 -15.96 17.09
C ASP A 117 -10.18 -16.13 16.40
N ILE A 118 -9.94 -17.29 15.80
CA ILE A 118 -8.62 -17.65 15.25
C ILE A 118 -8.24 -16.92 13.93
N LYS A 119 -9.17 -16.16 13.37
CA LYS A 119 -8.97 -15.43 12.10
C LYS A 119 -9.01 -13.91 12.27
N LYS A 120 -9.15 -13.42 13.50
CA LYS A 120 -9.10 -11.97 13.72
C LYS A 120 -7.70 -11.44 13.51
N GLU A 121 -7.60 -10.33 12.82
CA GLU A 121 -6.36 -9.63 12.52
C GLU A 121 -6.45 -8.18 13.00
N TYR A 122 -5.35 -7.64 13.51
CA TYR A 122 -5.21 -6.22 13.81
C TYR A 122 -4.59 -5.53 12.60
N LEU A 123 -5.42 -4.93 11.77
CA LEU A 123 -5.03 -4.43 10.47
C LEU A 123 -4.54 -2.98 10.55
N LEU A 124 -3.31 -2.75 10.12
CA LEU A 124 -2.70 -1.43 10.09
C LEU A 124 -3.51 -0.41 9.27
N PRO A 125 -4.04 -0.75 8.08
CA PRO A 125 -4.88 0.19 7.32
C PRO A 125 -6.16 0.60 8.03
N GLU A 126 -6.79 -0.30 8.81
CA GLU A 126 -7.99 0.01 9.58
C GLU A 126 -7.71 0.99 10.71
N LEU A 127 -6.58 0.81 11.42
CA LEU A 127 -6.17 1.76 12.44
C LEU A 127 -5.92 3.15 11.84
N ILE A 128 -5.21 3.21 10.73
CA ILE A 128 -4.93 4.48 10.05
C ILE A 128 -6.22 5.15 9.58
N ASP A 129 -7.15 4.38 9.04
CA ASP A 129 -8.47 4.89 8.62
C ASP A 129 -9.25 5.48 9.81
N GLN A 130 -9.23 4.82 10.96
CA GLN A 130 -9.83 5.36 12.19
C GLN A 130 -9.19 6.69 12.61
N LEU A 131 -7.87 6.80 12.55
CA LEU A 131 -7.14 8.03 12.91
C LEU A 131 -7.43 9.19 11.92
N ILE A 132 -7.62 8.87 10.63
CA ILE A 132 -8.05 9.87 9.63
C ILE A 132 -9.46 10.39 9.98
N HIS A 133 -10.40 9.48 10.24
CA HIS A 133 -11.78 9.85 10.53
C HIS A 133 -11.97 10.57 11.87
N SER A 134 -11.15 10.27 12.87
CA SER A 134 -11.12 11.01 14.15
C SER A 134 -10.41 12.36 14.06
N GLY A 135 -9.70 12.65 12.96
CA GLY A 135 -8.90 13.84 12.80
C GLY A 135 -7.58 13.82 13.56
N GLU A 136 -7.15 12.66 14.06
CA GLU A 136 -5.89 12.48 14.78
C GLU A 136 -4.70 12.30 13.84
N ALA A 137 -4.92 11.86 12.60
CA ALA A 137 -3.87 11.74 11.59
C ALA A 137 -4.26 12.38 10.26
N ALA A 138 -3.27 12.96 9.58
CA ALA A 138 -3.32 13.38 8.19
C ALA A 138 -2.30 12.59 7.38
N VAL A 139 -2.76 11.91 6.33
CA VAL A 139 -1.92 11.03 5.52
C VAL A 139 -1.68 11.63 4.14
N ASP A 140 -0.43 11.98 3.84
CA ASP A 140 -0.03 12.40 2.51
C ASP A 140 0.18 11.18 1.59
N VAL A 141 -0.40 11.22 0.40
CA VAL A 141 -0.23 10.16 -0.60
C VAL A 141 0.89 10.54 -1.55
N LEU A 142 1.99 9.80 -1.47
CA LEU A 142 3.19 10.00 -2.29
C LEU A 142 3.13 9.08 -3.51
N GLU A 143 2.66 9.61 -4.64
CA GLU A 143 2.60 8.82 -5.88
C GLU A 143 3.99 8.30 -6.27
N THR A 144 4.10 7.00 -6.58
CA THR A 144 5.28 6.39 -7.18
C THR A 144 4.98 5.74 -8.51
N LYS A 145 5.97 5.77 -9.41
CA LYS A 145 5.94 5.05 -10.68
C LYS A 145 6.59 3.67 -10.60
N ASP A 146 7.11 3.32 -9.44
CA ASP A 146 7.70 2.01 -9.22
C ASP A 146 6.74 0.88 -9.58
N GLU A 147 7.26 -0.17 -10.17
CA GLU A 147 6.56 -1.44 -10.32
C GLU A 147 6.65 -2.23 -9.03
N TRP A 148 5.55 -2.86 -8.66
CA TRP A 148 5.51 -3.77 -7.51
C TRP A 148 5.70 -5.21 -7.99
N PHE A 149 6.63 -5.93 -7.37
CA PHE A 149 6.90 -7.33 -7.65
C PHE A 149 6.61 -8.15 -6.40
N GLY A 150 5.65 -9.07 -6.51
CA GLY A 150 5.30 -10.02 -5.44
C GLY A 150 5.63 -11.45 -5.85
N VAL A 151 6.08 -12.25 -4.88
CA VAL A 151 6.21 -13.70 -5.03
C VAL A 151 5.08 -14.33 -4.22
N THR A 152 3.89 -14.37 -4.82
CA THR A 152 2.72 -15.00 -4.21
C THR A 152 2.66 -16.48 -4.59
N TYR A 153 3.04 -16.79 -5.83
CA TYR A 153 3.07 -18.13 -6.38
C TYR A 153 4.49 -18.50 -6.80
N GLN A 154 4.77 -19.81 -6.87
CA GLN A 154 6.10 -20.27 -7.26
C GLN A 154 6.46 -19.85 -8.70
N GLU A 155 5.45 -19.71 -9.55
CA GLU A 155 5.56 -19.26 -10.94
C GLU A 155 6.06 -17.82 -11.05
N ASP A 156 5.76 -16.96 -10.05
CA ASP A 156 6.18 -15.56 -10.03
C ASP A 156 7.70 -15.41 -9.87
N LYS A 157 8.37 -16.42 -9.29
CA LYS A 157 9.80 -16.33 -8.95
C LYS A 157 10.68 -15.99 -10.15
N ALA A 158 10.44 -16.62 -11.29
CA ALA A 158 11.26 -16.41 -12.48
C ALA A 158 11.10 -15.00 -13.05
N SER A 159 9.87 -14.49 -13.09
CA SER A 159 9.56 -13.14 -13.58
C SER A 159 10.13 -12.07 -12.66
N VAL A 160 10.02 -12.26 -11.34
CA VAL A 160 10.59 -11.35 -10.34
C VAL A 160 12.11 -11.31 -10.41
N GLN A 161 12.78 -12.47 -10.55
CA GLN A 161 14.24 -12.52 -10.75
C GLN A 161 14.67 -11.78 -12.02
N ALA A 162 13.95 -11.98 -13.13
CA ALA A 162 14.24 -11.29 -14.38
C ALA A 162 14.05 -9.77 -14.26
N ALA A 163 13.00 -9.32 -13.55
CA ALA A 163 12.73 -7.91 -13.30
C ALA A 163 13.84 -7.26 -12.46
N PHE A 164 14.27 -7.90 -11.36
CA PHE A 164 15.37 -7.38 -10.55
C PHE A 164 16.70 -7.37 -11.30
N LYS A 165 16.98 -8.42 -12.11
CA LYS A 165 18.16 -8.43 -12.96
C LYS A 165 18.16 -7.24 -13.92
N LYS A 166 17.02 -6.98 -14.59
CA LYS A 166 16.86 -5.82 -15.48
C LYS A 166 17.14 -4.51 -14.75
N LEU A 167 16.56 -4.32 -13.55
CA LEU A 167 16.78 -3.09 -12.76
C LEU A 167 18.25 -2.91 -12.35
N THR A 168 18.97 -4.01 -12.13
CA THR A 168 20.42 -3.98 -11.86
C THR A 168 21.21 -3.64 -13.12
N ASP A 169 20.90 -4.28 -14.26
CA ASP A 169 21.55 -4.03 -15.55
C ASP A 169 21.33 -2.56 -16.01
N GLU A 170 20.19 -1.96 -15.66
CA GLU A 170 19.87 -0.55 -15.93
C GLU A 170 20.47 0.43 -14.89
N GLY A 171 21.16 -0.06 -13.88
CA GLY A 171 21.82 0.74 -12.83
C GLY A 171 20.87 1.36 -11.81
N VAL A 172 19.62 0.91 -11.74
CA VAL A 172 18.65 1.34 -10.70
C VAL A 172 19.10 0.81 -9.34
N TYR A 173 19.56 -0.44 -9.29
CA TYR A 173 20.20 -1.06 -8.14
C TYR A 173 21.69 -1.38 -8.44
N PRO A 174 22.59 -1.26 -7.46
CA PRO A 174 23.98 -1.68 -7.64
C PRO A 174 24.08 -3.20 -7.74
N GLU A 175 25.11 -3.72 -8.45
CA GLU A 175 25.38 -5.16 -8.54
C GLU A 175 25.67 -5.81 -7.20
N GLY A 176 26.22 -5.06 -6.24
CA GLY A 176 26.48 -5.51 -4.89
C GLY A 176 25.79 -4.60 -3.88
N LEU A 177 24.82 -5.13 -3.12
CA LEU A 177 24.11 -4.38 -2.08
C LEU A 177 24.92 -4.24 -0.78
N TYR A 178 25.87 -5.11 -0.56
CA TYR A 178 26.68 -5.18 0.65
C TYR A 178 28.16 -5.24 0.28
N HIS A 179 28.86 -4.15 0.43
CA HIS A 179 30.31 -4.03 0.30
C HIS A 179 30.90 -3.42 1.57
#